data_5f2951dd23d200cca29e0a8970f66c18
#
_entry.id   5f2951dd23d200cca29e0a8970f66c18
#
_cell.length_a   1.000
_cell.length_b   1.000
_cell.length_c   1.000
_cell.angle_alpha   90.00
_cell.angle_beta   90.00
_cell.angle_gamma   90.00
#
_symmetry.space_group_name_H-M   'P 1'
#
loop_
_entity.id
_entity.type
_entity.pdbx_description
1 polymer ?
#
loop_
_entity_poly.entity_id
_entity_poly.type
_entity_poly.pdbx_seq_one_letter_code
_entity_poly.pdbx_strand_id
1 'polypeptide(L)'
;MKKIAICDDEPAVRKQMEAYFKELESVFCISYFESGETLLESDVLYDVIFLDIDMKGISGIDTARKIRVRDKKAKIIYVTAYEDFREYAFGVHAFGYLVKPVEKEKILEILQEAFDYEQEEQRGPRIRLHTDAGYQEFYMQDICYFEYRDRKIRIVT
;
A
#
# COMPACT_ATOMS: atom_id res chain seq x y z
N MET A 1 -6.39 -4.38 -13.41
CA MET A 1 -5.76 -3.05 -13.38
C MET A 1 -5.87 -2.52 -11.96
N LYS A 2 -4.77 -2.13 -11.35
CA LYS A 2 -4.76 -1.62 -9.97
C LYS A 2 -5.44 -0.26 -9.88
N LYS A 3 -6.14 -0.02 -8.78
CA LYS A 3 -6.93 1.19 -8.56
C LYS A 3 -6.28 2.07 -7.51
N ILE A 4 -6.07 3.34 -7.84
CA ILE A 4 -5.44 4.33 -6.97
C ILE A 4 -6.43 5.47 -6.72
N ALA A 5 -6.60 5.85 -5.45
CA ALA A 5 -7.31 7.06 -5.06
C ALA A 5 -6.33 8.14 -4.61
N ILE A 6 -6.62 9.38 -4.98
CA ILE A 6 -5.89 10.57 -4.53
C ILE A 6 -6.93 11.51 -3.94
N CYS A 7 -6.81 11.79 -2.64
CA CYS A 7 -7.76 12.60 -1.90
C CYS A 7 -7.05 13.76 -1.19
N ASP A 8 -7.36 14.97 -1.61
CA ASP A 8 -6.75 16.22 -1.12
C ASP A 8 -7.71 17.37 -1.41
N ASP A 9 -7.97 18.28 -0.48
CA ASP A 9 -8.90 19.39 -0.71
C ASP A 9 -8.26 20.55 -1.48
N GLU A 10 -6.92 20.59 -1.61
CA GLU A 10 -6.19 21.60 -2.35
C GLU A 10 -6.15 21.28 -3.85
N PRO A 11 -6.80 22.13 -4.73
CA PRO A 11 -6.81 21.85 -6.17
C PRO A 11 -5.42 21.86 -6.81
N ALA A 12 -4.48 22.64 -6.24
CA ALA A 12 -3.12 22.71 -6.75
C ALA A 12 -2.37 21.40 -6.56
N VAL A 13 -2.55 20.77 -5.39
CA VAL A 13 -1.94 19.47 -5.08
C VAL A 13 -2.55 18.37 -5.94
N ARG A 14 -3.88 18.34 -6.09
CA ARG A 14 -4.53 17.38 -6.99
C ARG A 14 -4.03 17.47 -8.43
N LYS A 15 -3.89 18.71 -8.98
CA LYS A 15 -3.32 18.92 -10.33
C LYS A 15 -1.87 18.48 -10.44
N GLN A 16 -1.07 18.70 -9.41
CA GLN A 16 0.31 18.24 -9.38
C GLN A 16 0.36 16.70 -9.40
N MET A 17 -0.44 16.06 -8.57
CA MET A 17 -0.56 14.60 -8.54
C MET A 17 -1.07 14.06 -9.89
N GLU A 18 -2.09 14.69 -10.48
CA GLU A 18 -2.58 14.34 -11.82
C GLU A 18 -1.47 14.37 -12.86
N ALA A 19 -0.64 15.40 -12.85
CA ALA A 19 0.50 15.51 -13.77
C ALA A 19 1.53 14.37 -13.56
N TYR A 20 1.77 13.97 -12.31
CA TYR A 20 2.69 12.87 -11.99
C TYR A 20 2.15 11.52 -12.43
N PHE A 21 0.85 11.30 -12.28
CA PHE A 21 0.20 10.05 -12.59
C PHE A 21 -0.21 9.89 -14.06
N LYS A 22 -0.19 10.97 -14.85
CA LYS A 22 -0.63 10.96 -16.25
C LYS A 22 0.03 9.88 -17.12
N GLU A 23 1.32 9.65 -16.91
CA GLU A 23 2.07 8.62 -17.65
C GLU A 23 1.71 7.20 -17.18
N LEU A 24 1.09 7.06 -16.02
CA LEU A 24 0.74 5.80 -15.37
C LEU A 24 -0.72 5.39 -15.60
N GLU A 25 -1.55 6.24 -16.22
CA GLU A 25 -2.97 5.94 -16.50
C GLU A 25 -3.18 4.74 -17.41
N SER A 26 -2.18 4.36 -18.21
CA SER A 26 -2.22 3.14 -19.02
C SER A 26 -2.11 1.85 -18.17
N VAL A 27 -1.57 1.96 -16.96
CA VAL A 27 -1.30 0.83 -16.05
C VAL A 27 -2.25 0.81 -14.86
N PHE A 28 -2.67 1.99 -14.37
CA PHE A 28 -3.50 2.18 -13.20
C PHE A 28 -4.83 2.86 -13.53
N CYS A 29 -5.88 2.52 -12.78
CA CYS A 29 -7.14 3.26 -12.77
C CYS A 29 -7.08 4.26 -11.61
N ILE A 30 -7.01 5.57 -11.93
CA ILE A 30 -6.78 6.62 -10.94
C ILE A 30 -8.05 7.45 -10.77
N SER A 31 -8.42 7.72 -9.51
CA SER A 31 -9.57 8.54 -9.14
C SER A 31 -9.12 9.66 -8.21
N TYR A 32 -9.65 10.85 -8.42
CA TYR A 32 -9.32 12.05 -7.65
C TYR A 32 -10.53 12.50 -6.84
N PHE A 33 -10.31 12.82 -5.57
CA PHE A 33 -11.33 13.24 -4.61
C PHE A 33 -10.93 14.55 -3.96
N GLU A 34 -11.89 15.41 -3.75
CA GLU A 34 -11.67 16.72 -3.13
C GLU A 34 -11.94 16.73 -1.61
N SER A 35 -12.48 15.63 -1.08
CA SER A 35 -12.76 15.50 0.34
C SER A 35 -12.82 14.03 0.78
N GLY A 36 -12.69 13.80 2.09
CA GLY A 36 -12.86 12.48 2.66
C GLY A 36 -14.26 11.92 2.49
N GLU A 37 -15.29 12.79 2.49
CA GLU A 37 -16.67 12.42 2.26
C GLU A 37 -16.86 11.83 0.86
N THR A 38 -16.39 12.51 -0.18
CA THR A 38 -16.53 12.04 -1.56
C THR A 38 -15.77 10.73 -1.80
N LEU A 39 -14.61 10.55 -1.15
CA LEU A 39 -13.89 9.28 -1.18
C LEU A 39 -14.68 8.16 -0.49
N LEU A 40 -15.33 8.44 0.65
CA LEU A 40 -16.11 7.47 1.41
C LEU A 40 -17.44 7.09 0.73
N GLU A 41 -18.02 7.99 -0.07
CA GLU A 41 -19.22 7.74 -0.89
C GLU A 41 -18.91 6.83 -2.08
N SER A 42 -17.65 6.70 -2.47
CA SER A 42 -17.25 5.78 -3.54
C SER A 42 -17.40 4.33 -3.09
N ASP A 43 -18.14 3.53 -3.89
CA ASP A 43 -18.25 2.08 -3.69
C ASP A 43 -17.03 1.30 -4.20
N VAL A 44 -16.05 1.99 -4.76
CA VAL A 44 -14.82 1.39 -5.30
C VAL A 44 -13.86 1.08 -4.17
N LEU A 45 -13.34 -0.14 -4.16
CA LEU A 45 -12.18 -0.49 -3.34
C LEU A 45 -10.89 -0.13 -4.08
N TYR A 46 -10.01 0.57 -3.42
CA TYR A 46 -8.73 1.04 -3.96
C TYR A 46 -7.57 0.24 -3.39
N ASP A 47 -6.62 -0.16 -4.24
CA ASP A 47 -5.42 -0.86 -3.81
C ASP A 47 -4.48 0.09 -3.03
N VAL A 48 -4.36 1.34 -3.51
CA VAL A 48 -3.56 2.41 -2.87
C VAL A 48 -4.38 3.68 -2.75
N ILE A 49 -4.27 4.35 -1.63
CA ILE A 49 -4.96 5.61 -1.33
C ILE A 49 -3.93 6.62 -0.84
N PHE A 50 -3.68 7.66 -1.63
CA PHE A 50 -2.97 8.86 -1.18
C PHE A 50 -3.99 9.81 -0.55
N LEU A 51 -3.78 10.17 0.71
CA LEU A 51 -4.78 10.84 1.54
C LEU A 51 -4.14 12.00 2.31
N ASP A 52 -4.61 13.21 2.06
CA ASP A 52 -4.24 14.34 2.92
C ASP A 52 -4.88 14.19 4.30
N ILE A 53 -4.17 14.63 5.33
CA ILE A 53 -4.65 14.61 6.71
C ILE A 53 -5.52 15.83 6.99
N ASP A 54 -5.07 17.01 6.57
CA ASP A 54 -5.72 18.29 6.90
C ASP A 54 -6.64 18.74 5.76
N MET A 55 -7.84 18.21 5.77
CA MET A 55 -8.88 18.56 4.81
C MET A 55 -10.07 19.20 5.49
N LYS A 56 -10.78 20.07 4.76
CA LYS A 56 -12.07 20.61 5.19
C LYS A 56 -13.09 19.48 5.34
N GLY A 57 -13.91 19.54 6.41
CA GLY A 57 -14.90 18.52 6.71
C GLY A 57 -14.28 17.38 7.52
N ILE A 58 -14.37 16.16 7.03
CA ILE A 58 -13.77 15.02 7.71
C ILE A 58 -12.25 14.99 7.47
N SER A 59 -11.48 14.85 8.55
CA SER A 59 -10.02 14.72 8.45
C SER A 59 -9.60 13.44 7.69
N GLY A 60 -8.39 13.46 7.11
CA GLY A 60 -7.83 12.24 6.50
C GLY A 60 -7.65 11.09 7.48
N ILE A 61 -7.39 11.39 8.76
CA ILE A 61 -7.27 10.37 9.81
C ILE A 61 -8.61 9.66 10.04
N ASP A 62 -9.70 10.43 10.18
CA ASP A 62 -11.02 9.84 10.38
C ASP A 62 -11.57 9.18 9.11
N THR A 63 -11.20 9.71 7.94
CA THR A 63 -11.46 9.08 6.64
C THR A 63 -10.79 7.70 6.58
N ALA A 64 -9.51 7.63 6.93
CA ALA A 64 -8.77 6.37 6.96
C ALA A 64 -9.35 5.36 7.95
N ARG A 65 -9.77 5.79 9.13
CA ARG A 65 -10.46 4.93 10.12
C ARG A 65 -11.74 4.31 9.55
N LYS A 66 -12.55 5.12 8.86
CA LYS A 66 -13.77 4.63 8.21
C LYS A 66 -13.46 3.67 7.06
N ILE A 67 -12.41 3.94 6.27
CA ILE A 67 -11.95 3.02 5.23
C ILE A 67 -11.56 1.68 5.86
N ARG A 68 -10.80 1.67 6.97
CA ARG A 68 -10.36 0.44 7.64
C ARG A 68 -11.49 -0.44 8.16
N VAL A 69 -12.67 0.11 8.42
CA VAL A 69 -13.86 -0.67 8.80
C VAL A 69 -14.32 -1.57 7.63
N ARG A 70 -14.28 -1.06 6.39
CA ARG A 70 -14.74 -1.77 5.18
C ARG A 70 -13.63 -2.45 4.40
N ASP A 71 -12.41 -1.91 4.48
CA ASP A 71 -11.24 -2.41 3.75
C ASP A 71 -9.98 -2.36 4.63
N LYS A 72 -9.50 -3.54 4.99
CA LYS A 72 -8.27 -3.72 5.77
C LYS A 72 -7.02 -3.82 4.88
N LYS A 73 -7.17 -4.01 3.57
CA LYS A 73 -6.07 -4.31 2.65
C LYS A 73 -5.54 -3.07 1.92
N ALA A 74 -6.37 -2.06 1.68
CA ALA A 74 -5.95 -0.83 1.02
C ALA A 74 -4.67 -0.27 1.63
N LYS A 75 -3.69 0.04 0.82
CA LYS A 75 -2.44 0.69 1.27
C LYS A 75 -2.70 2.19 1.39
N ILE A 76 -2.88 2.70 2.62
CA ILE A 76 -3.11 4.12 2.87
C ILE A 76 -1.77 4.82 3.06
N ILE A 77 -1.52 5.83 2.23
CA ILE A 77 -0.32 6.66 2.25
C ILE A 77 -0.77 8.08 2.55
N TYR A 78 -0.36 8.61 3.69
CA TYR A 78 -0.65 10.00 4.01
C TYR A 78 0.26 10.95 3.23
N VAL A 79 -0.33 12.02 2.69
CA VAL A 79 0.38 13.10 1.99
C VAL A 79 -0.04 14.42 2.63
N THR A 80 0.81 15.03 3.46
CA THR A 80 0.43 16.18 4.27
C THR A 80 1.57 17.16 4.48
N ALA A 81 1.24 18.42 4.79
CA ALA A 81 2.22 19.46 5.13
C ALA A 81 2.85 19.28 6.52
N TYR A 82 2.31 18.42 7.37
CA TYR A 82 2.72 18.31 8.78
C TYR A 82 3.59 17.08 9.01
N GLU A 83 4.75 17.27 9.66
CA GLU A 83 5.65 16.18 10.06
C GLU A 83 5.19 15.47 11.33
N ASP A 84 4.46 16.15 12.22
CA ASP A 84 4.12 15.68 13.56
C ASP A 84 2.95 14.68 13.62
N PHE A 85 2.27 14.44 12.49
CA PHE A 85 1.14 13.49 12.46
C PHE A 85 1.53 12.02 12.30
N ARG A 86 2.82 11.69 12.31
CA ARG A 86 3.31 10.29 12.18
C ARG A 86 2.72 9.38 13.27
N GLU A 87 2.52 9.88 14.50
CA GLU A 87 1.92 9.09 15.58
C GLU A 87 0.50 8.63 15.27
N TYR A 88 -0.28 9.45 14.57
CA TYR A 88 -1.66 9.09 14.17
C TYR A 88 -1.71 8.07 13.03
N ALA A 89 -0.65 7.98 12.22
CA ALA A 89 -0.54 6.99 11.15
C ALA A 89 -0.52 5.55 11.69
N PHE A 90 0.04 5.34 12.88
CA PHE A 90 0.08 4.03 13.53
C PHE A 90 -1.33 3.51 13.89
N GLY A 91 -2.26 4.39 14.28
CA GLY A 91 -3.61 4.01 14.71
C GLY A 91 -4.50 3.43 13.60
N VAL A 92 -4.14 3.64 12.32
CA VAL A 92 -4.88 3.15 11.14
C VAL A 92 -4.06 2.18 10.29
N HIS A 93 -2.89 1.77 10.75
CA HIS A 93 -1.95 0.95 9.97
C HIS A 93 -1.70 1.55 8.58
N ALA A 94 -1.30 2.83 8.56
CA ALA A 94 -0.89 3.48 7.33
C ALA A 94 0.33 2.76 6.75
N PHE A 95 0.33 2.58 5.43
CA PHE A 95 1.44 1.96 4.72
C PHE A 95 2.64 2.91 4.63
N GLY A 96 2.36 4.20 4.46
CA GLY A 96 3.41 5.19 4.30
C GLY A 96 2.96 6.61 4.66
N TYR A 97 3.93 7.50 4.62
CA TYR A 97 3.76 8.91 4.97
C TYR A 97 4.70 9.77 4.12
N LEU A 98 4.14 10.75 3.41
CA LEU A 98 4.88 11.70 2.59
C LEU A 98 4.59 13.12 3.06
N VAL A 99 5.63 13.93 3.21
CA VAL A 99 5.51 15.34 3.58
C VAL A 99 5.49 16.21 2.32
N LYS A 100 4.51 17.13 2.24
CA LYS A 100 4.44 18.11 1.16
C LYS A 100 5.58 19.14 1.25
N PRO A 101 6.19 19.61 0.16
CA PRO A 101 5.88 19.25 -1.23
C PRO A 101 6.44 17.87 -1.59
N VAL A 102 5.63 17.06 -2.27
CA VAL A 102 6.01 15.70 -2.65
C VAL A 102 6.62 15.68 -4.04
N GLU A 103 7.78 15.05 -4.16
CA GLU A 103 8.44 14.82 -5.43
C GLU A 103 7.88 13.57 -6.12
N LYS A 104 7.87 13.59 -7.49
CA LYS A 104 7.37 12.47 -8.29
C LYS A 104 8.09 11.16 -7.95
N GLU A 105 9.40 11.22 -7.76
CA GLU A 105 10.25 10.09 -7.44
C GLU A 105 9.81 9.39 -6.14
N LYS A 106 9.47 10.16 -5.11
CA LYS A 106 8.99 9.64 -3.82
C LYS A 106 7.65 8.90 -3.95
N ILE A 107 6.77 9.42 -4.81
CA ILE A 107 5.48 8.77 -5.10
C ILE A 107 5.71 7.44 -5.81
N LEU A 108 6.62 7.40 -6.79
CA LEU A 108 6.92 6.17 -7.53
C LEU A 108 7.60 5.13 -6.65
N GLU A 109 8.53 5.54 -5.78
CA GLU A 109 9.19 4.66 -4.80
C GLU A 109 8.16 3.99 -3.88
N ILE A 110 7.28 4.77 -3.24
CA ILE A 110 6.30 4.22 -2.29
C ILE A 110 5.22 3.38 -2.98
N LEU A 111 4.88 3.68 -4.23
CA LEU A 111 3.99 2.84 -5.03
C LEU A 111 4.63 1.49 -5.33
N GLN A 112 5.90 1.48 -5.72
CA GLN A 112 6.63 0.24 -5.97
C GLN A 112 6.68 -0.61 -4.69
N GLU A 113 7.03 -0.01 -3.55
CA GLU A 113 7.03 -0.70 -2.25
C GLU A 113 5.66 -1.29 -1.91
N ALA A 114 4.56 -0.52 -2.15
CA ALA A 114 3.21 -0.99 -1.85
C ALA A 114 2.82 -2.22 -2.69
N PHE A 115 3.21 -2.27 -3.96
CA PHE A 115 2.91 -3.40 -4.83
C PHE A 115 3.83 -4.60 -4.60
N ASP A 116 5.10 -4.37 -4.31
CA ASP A 116 6.04 -5.43 -3.95
C ASP A 116 5.61 -6.13 -2.65
N TYR A 117 5.19 -5.35 -1.64
CA TYR A 117 4.65 -5.88 -0.40
C TYR A 117 3.42 -6.76 -0.64
N GLU A 118 2.51 -6.34 -1.53
CA GLU A 118 1.33 -7.14 -1.88
C GLU A 118 1.71 -8.46 -2.56
N GLN A 119 2.70 -8.47 -3.44
CA GLN A 119 3.18 -9.70 -4.07
C GLN A 119 3.78 -10.65 -3.03
N GLU A 120 4.50 -10.14 -2.05
CA GLU A 120 5.04 -10.94 -0.95
C GLU A 120 3.94 -11.51 -0.05
N GLU A 121 2.91 -10.71 0.28
CA GLU A 121 1.74 -11.20 1.03
C GLU A 121 1.00 -12.34 0.29
N GLN A 122 0.88 -12.23 -1.05
CA GLN A 122 0.24 -13.26 -1.88
C GLN A 122 1.05 -14.55 -1.96
N ARG A 123 2.38 -14.47 -1.82
CA ARG A 123 3.26 -15.66 -1.76
C ARG A 123 3.13 -16.45 -0.45
N GLY A 124 2.47 -15.86 0.54
CA GLY A 124 2.22 -16.53 1.82
C GLY A 124 3.44 -16.64 2.73
N PRO A 125 3.32 -17.41 3.82
CA PRO A 125 4.37 -17.49 4.83
C PRO A 125 5.62 -18.19 4.30
N ARG A 126 6.79 -17.69 4.75
CA ARG A 126 8.09 -18.32 4.51
C ARG A 126 8.42 -19.27 5.66
N ILE A 127 9.05 -20.39 5.34
CA ILE A 127 9.68 -21.29 6.30
C ILE A 127 11.20 -21.23 6.11
N ARG A 128 11.92 -21.08 7.20
CA ARG A 128 13.39 -21.12 7.21
C ARG A 128 13.84 -22.49 7.67
N LEU A 129 14.56 -23.20 6.82
CA LEU A 129 15.05 -24.55 7.09
C LEU A 129 16.57 -24.58 7.04
N HIS A 130 17.17 -25.40 7.91
CA HIS A 130 18.58 -25.69 7.86
C HIS A 130 18.82 -26.84 6.87
N THR A 131 19.59 -26.56 5.82
CA THR A 131 19.93 -27.52 4.75
C THR A 131 21.42 -27.83 4.76
N ASP A 132 21.85 -28.79 3.94
CA ASP A 132 23.28 -29.08 3.73
C ASP A 132 24.05 -27.86 3.18
N ALA A 133 23.37 -26.90 2.56
CA ALA A 133 23.92 -25.64 2.04
C ALA A 133 23.79 -24.44 3.02
N GLY A 134 23.39 -24.70 4.28
CA GLY A 134 23.10 -23.69 5.29
C GLY A 134 21.62 -23.36 5.41
N TYR A 135 21.31 -22.22 6.01
CA TYR A 135 19.91 -21.77 6.14
C TYR A 135 19.38 -21.29 4.81
N GLN A 136 18.23 -21.84 4.40
CA GLN A 136 17.50 -21.44 3.21
C GLN A 136 16.05 -21.11 3.56
N GLU A 137 15.47 -20.15 2.86
CA GLU A 137 14.08 -19.73 3.01
C GLU A 137 13.26 -20.22 1.81
N PHE A 138 12.10 -20.77 2.08
CA PHE A 138 11.14 -21.26 1.09
C PHE A 138 9.78 -20.65 1.38
N TYR A 139 9.05 -20.27 0.34
CA TYR A 139 7.63 -19.99 0.50
C TYR A 139 6.88 -21.30 0.66
N MET A 140 5.98 -21.38 1.65
CA MET A 140 5.26 -22.64 1.92
C MET A 140 4.44 -23.12 0.72
N GLN A 141 3.92 -22.20 -0.09
CA GLN A 141 3.17 -22.53 -1.32
C GLN A 141 4.03 -23.17 -2.41
N ASP A 142 5.34 -22.91 -2.42
CA ASP A 142 6.26 -23.46 -3.42
C ASP A 142 6.71 -24.88 -3.04
N ILE A 143 6.43 -25.32 -1.81
CA ILE A 143 6.77 -26.66 -1.33
C ILE A 143 5.68 -27.64 -1.75
N CYS A 144 6.00 -28.55 -2.66
CA CYS A 144 5.09 -29.61 -3.08
C CYS A 144 4.95 -30.69 -2.00
N TYR A 145 6.07 -31.20 -1.53
CA TYR A 145 6.12 -32.19 -0.45
C TYR A 145 7.53 -32.35 0.15
N PHE A 146 7.59 -33.06 1.28
CA PHE A 146 8.83 -33.48 1.90
C PHE A 146 8.99 -34.99 1.69
N GLU A 147 10.12 -35.41 1.14
CA GLU A 147 10.47 -36.80 0.98
C GLU A 147 11.57 -37.17 1.99
N TYR A 148 11.35 -38.25 2.77
CA TYR A 148 12.37 -38.81 3.65
C TYR A 148 13.09 -39.95 2.94
N ARG A 149 14.38 -39.75 2.64
CA ARG A 149 15.22 -40.77 2.02
C ARG A 149 16.65 -40.69 2.55
N ASP A 150 17.27 -41.83 2.76
CA ASP A 150 18.68 -41.97 3.18
C ASP A 150 19.01 -41.12 4.45
N ARG A 151 18.10 -41.12 5.44
CA ARG A 151 18.19 -40.30 6.68
C ARG A 151 18.22 -38.79 6.46
N LYS A 152 17.80 -38.30 5.29
CA LYS A 152 17.66 -36.91 4.96
C LYS A 152 16.25 -36.59 4.54
N ILE A 153 15.86 -35.34 4.75
CA ILE A 153 14.60 -34.79 4.22
C ILE A 153 14.95 -34.01 2.94
N ARG A 154 14.35 -34.41 1.83
CA ARG A 154 14.39 -33.66 0.59
C ARG A 154 13.16 -32.80 0.47
N ILE A 155 13.35 -31.53 0.14
CA ILE A 155 12.27 -30.59 -0.14
C ILE A 155 12.09 -30.58 -1.65
N VAL A 156 10.87 -30.81 -2.10
CA VAL A 156 10.50 -30.74 -3.53
C VAL A 156 9.64 -29.50 -3.71
N THR A 157 10.13 -28.57 -4.54
CA THR A 157 9.49 -27.31 -4.89
C THR A 157 9.08 -27.30 -6.36
#